data_1d38d1420d3cfd78fb98186274f9b430
#
_entry.id   1d38d1420d3cfd78fb98186274f9b430
#
_cell.length_a   1.000
_cell.length_b   1.000
_cell.length_c   1.000
_cell.angle_alpha   90.00
_cell.angle_beta   90.00
_cell.angle_gamma   90.00
#
_symmetry.space_group_name_H-M   'P 1'
#
loop_
_entity.id
_entity.type
_entity.pdbx_description
1 polymer ?
#
loop_
_entity_poly.entity_id
_entity_poly.type
_entity_poly.pdbx_seq_one_letter_code
_entity_poly.pdbx_strand_id
1 'polypeptide(L)'
;ELSRRKSVAAHDSSGANLVVQVKNNQVMRVVPLENEEVNECWIADRDRFSYEALNGGDRLTQPMLKQGGEWKTVDWQTALEYVANGLRNIQRDHGANSIGALVSPHSTVEELYLAGALMRGLGSDNIDHRLRHAEFGAAEGVRTLGTSVASLSTLQRVLVVGSNLRKDHPLFALRVRHAVRHGAQLHVITTPAAFSHSDAWAMPVAQAVLTDASGWAQALADVAAAIAAEKGVAAPVAGNATAQAQAIAKSLLGGERKAVLLGNAAAHAANASSLLALANWIAEQTGATVGYLTEAANTVGAQWV
;
A
#
# COMPACT_ATOMS: atom_id res chain seq x y z
N GLU A 1 18.97 1.25 -32.28
CA GLU A 1 17.55 1.56 -32.38
C GLU A 1 16.95 1.75 -30.99
N LEU A 2 15.93 2.61 -30.82
CA LEU A 2 15.20 2.79 -29.57
C LEU A 2 14.03 1.79 -29.52
N SER A 3 14.12 0.82 -28.63
CA SER A 3 13.00 -0.10 -28.39
C SER A 3 12.04 0.45 -27.33
N ARG A 4 10.76 0.03 -27.41
CA ARG A 4 9.70 0.39 -26.47
C ARG A 4 9.05 -0.88 -25.93
N ARG A 5 8.91 -0.98 -24.60
CA ARG A 5 8.29 -2.11 -23.95
C ARG A 5 7.20 -1.62 -22.99
N LYS A 6 6.04 -2.26 -23.06
CA LYS A 6 4.98 -2.03 -22.08
C LYS A 6 5.37 -2.64 -20.72
N SER A 7 5.03 -1.94 -19.66
CA SER A 7 5.27 -2.38 -18.29
C SER A 7 4.20 -1.79 -17.36
N VAL A 8 4.30 -2.11 -16.08
CA VAL A 8 3.45 -1.62 -15.01
C VAL A 8 4.34 -1.02 -13.93
N ALA A 9 3.85 -0.01 -13.21
CA ALA A 9 4.57 0.61 -12.10
C ALA A 9 5.00 -0.41 -11.05
N ALA A 10 6.27 -0.35 -10.67
CA ALA A 10 6.86 -1.24 -9.67
C ALA A 10 6.97 -0.61 -8.27
N HIS A 11 6.50 0.63 -8.10
CA HIS A 11 6.78 1.42 -6.90
C HIS A 11 5.57 1.70 -6.02
N ASP A 12 4.36 1.53 -6.52
CA ASP A 12 3.13 1.66 -5.75
C ASP A 12 2.02 0.73 -6.26
N SER A 13 0.92 0.68 -5.53
CA SER A 13 -0.21 -0.19 -5.83
C SER A 13 -1.19 0.35 -6.88
N SER A 14 -0.88 1.46 -7.55
CA SER A 14 -1.79 2.06 -8.54
C SER A 14 -1.93 1.20 -9.81
N GLY A 15 -0.91 0.38 -10.10
CA GLY A 15 -0.89 -0.40 -11.34
C GLY A 15 -0.72 0.46 -12.59
N ALA A 16 -0.11 1.64 -12.47
CA ALA A 16 0.09 2.57 -13.58
C ALA A 16 0.76 1.91 -14.78
N ASN A 17 0.19 2.11 -15.95
CA ASN A 17 0.70 1.55 -17.19
C ASN A 17 1.85 2.41 -17.73
N LEU A 18 2.94 1.76 -18.11
CA LEU A 18 4.20 2.39 -18.48
C LEU A 18 4.69 1.94 -19.85
N VAL A 19 5.46 2.79 -20.50
CA VAL A 19 6.35 2.42 -21.61
C VAL A 19 7.80 2.67 -21.21
N VAL A 20 8.56 1.61 -21.13
CA VAL A 20 10.01 1.66 -20.90
C VAL A 20 10.71 1.76 -22.25
N GLN A 21 11.55 2.79 -22.41
CA GLN A 21 12.32 3.04 -23.63
C GLN A 21 13.78 2.66 -23.42
N VAL A 22 14.25 1.71 -24.22
CA VAL A 22 15.58 1.10 -24.09
C VAL A 22 16.41 1.33 -25.34
N LYS A 23 17.66 1.71 -25.16
CA LYS A 23 18.67 1.82 -26.21
C LYS A 23 20.01 1.27 -25.71
N ASN A 24 20.68 0.47 -26.52
CA ASN A 24 21.96 -0.14 -26.16
C ASN A 24 21.91 -0.87 -24.80
N ASN A 25 20.85 -1.61 -24.56
CA ASN A 25 20.60 -2.35 -23.31
C ASN A 25 20.53 -1.45 -22.05
N GLN A 26 20.28 -0.16 -22.21
CA GLN A 26 20.07 0.77 -21.10
C GLN A 26 18.69 1.40 -21.17
N VAL A 27 18.04 1.53 -20.02
CA VAL A 27 16.79 2.28 -19.92
C VAL A 27 17.11 3.76 -20.06
N MET A 28 16.51 4.40 -21.05
CA MET A 28 16.74 5.81 -21.35
C MET A 28 15.70 6.71 -20.71
N ARG A 29 14.47 6.22 -20.58
CA ARG A 29 13.38 6.90 -19.89
C ARG A 29 12.17 5.98 -19.73
N VAL A 30 11.30 6.35 -18.79
CA VAL A 30 9.98 5.76 -18.58
C VAL A 30 8.93 6.84 -18.81
N VAL A 31 7.91 6.51 -19.59
CA VAL A 31 6.80 7.41 -19.93
C VAL A 31 5.46 6.70 -19.68
N PRO A 32 4.36 7.42 -19.47
CA PRO A 32 3.06 6.78 -19.30
C PRO A 32 2.63 6.05 -20.57
N LEU A 33 1.92 4.94 -20.38
CA LEU A 33 1.05 4.34 -21.36
C LEU A 33 -0.38 4.67 -20.94
N GLU A 34 -1.12 5.33 -21.82
CA GLU A 34 -2.49 5.78 -21.54
C GLU A 34 -3.40 4.60 -21.16
N ASN A 35 -4.09 4.76 -20.04
CA ASN A 35 -5.13 3.85 -19.57
C ASN A 35 -6.12 4.62 -18.68
N GLU A 36 -7.30 4.94 -19.23
CA GLU A 36 -8.33 5.73 -18.54
C GLU A 36 -8.82 5.08 -17.24
N GLU A 37 -8.85 3.75 -17.18
CA GLU A 37 -9.31 3.00 -16.00
C GLU A 37 -8.31 3.06 -14.84
N VAL A 38 -7.03 3.35 -15.10
CA VAL A 38 -5.97 3.31 -14.10
C VAL A 38 -5.29 4.66 -13.96
N ASN A 39 -4.41 5.01 -14.89
CA ASN A 39 -3.50 6.14 -14.75
C ASN A 39 -3.79 7.31 -15.70
N GLU A 40 -4.88 7.24 -16.48
CA GLU A 40 -5.10 8.21 -17.57
C GLU A 40 -3.82 8.32 -18.42
N CYS A 41 -3.25 9.50 -18.53
CA CYS A 41 -1.99 9.76 -19.21
C CYS A 41 -0.85 10.12 -18.23
N TRP A 42 -0.96 9.78 -16.94
CA TRP A 42 -0.03 10.19 -15.88
C TRP A 42 0.76 9.02 -15.30
N ILE A 43 1.94 9.32 -14.77
CA ILE A 43 2.72 8.43 -13.91
C ILE A 43 3.35 9.22 -12.76
N ALA A 44 3.64 8.55 -11.66
CA ALA A 44 4.35 9.13 -10.53
C ALA A 44 5.81 9.45 -10.90
N ASP A 45 6.39 10.45 -10.25
CA ASP A 45 7.80 10.82 -10.47
C ASP A 45 8.76 9.67 -10.13
N ARG A 46 8.44 8.87 -9.11
CA ARG A 46 9.22 7.67 -8.78
C ARG A 46 9.23 6.64 -9.91
N ASP A 47 8.13 6.48 -10.65
CA ASP A 47 8.10 5.60 -11.82
C ASP A 47 8.88 6.19 -12.99
N ARG A 48 8.87 7.52 -13.11
CA ARG A 48 9.53 8.23 -14.19
C ARG A 48 11.06 8.21 -14.08
N PHE A 49 11.60 8.30 -12.87
CA PHE A 49 13.02 8.57 -12.64
C PHE A 49 13.79 7.43 -11.96
N SER A 50 13.14 6.49 -11.29
CA SER A 50 13.81 5.42 -10.55
C SER A 50 14.65 4.47 -11.41
N TYR A 51 14.45 4.45 -12.73
CA TYR A 51 15.24 3.63 -13.65
C TYR A 51 16.73 3.96 -13.63
N GLU A 52 17.14 5.13 -13.17
CA GLU A 52 18.54 5.52 -13.05
C GLU A 52 19.33 4.52 -12.20
N ALA A 53 18.70 3.93 -11.18
CA ALA A 53 19.31 2.87 -10.36
C ALA A 53 19.65 1.60 -11.15
N LEU A 54 19.00 1.35 -12.28
CA LEU A 54 19.31 0.21 -13.16
C LEU A 54 20.62 0.38 -13.91
N ASN A 55 21.01 1.62 -14.17
CA ASN A 55 22.20 1.99 -14.93
C ASN A 55 23.38 2.37 -14.02
N GLY A 56 23.19 2.35 -12.69
CA GLY A 56 24.18 2.73 -11.70
C GLY A 56 25.37 1.77 -11.64
N GLY A 57 26.59 2.31 -11.45
CA GLY A 57 27.80 1.50 -11.31
C GLY A 57 27.83 0.62 -10.04
N ASP A 58 27.01 0.97 -9.05
CA ASP A 58 26.92 0.23 -7.78
C ASP A 58 26.02 -1.02 -7.87
N ARG A 59 25.35 -1.21 -9.02
CA ARG A 59 24.47 -2.35 -9.22
C ARG A 59 25.28 -3.63 -9.39
N LEU A 60 24.97 -4.64 -8.57
CA LEU A 60 25.52 -5.99 -8.73
C LEU A 60 25.01 -6.62 -10.03
N THR A 61 25.94 -7.06 -10.88
CA THR A 61 25.64 -7.67 -12.19
C THR A 61 26.02 -9.15 -12.23
N GLN A 62 26.70 -9.65 -11.20
CA GLN A 62 27.14 -11.05 -11.10
C GLN A 62 26.99 -11.52 -9.64
N PRO A 63 26.82 -12.85 -9.43
CA PRO A 63 26.82 -13.40 -8.08
C PRO A 63 28.17 -13.21 -7.40
N MET A 64 28.13 -13.01 -6.09
CA MET A 64 29.34 -12.88 -5.27
C MET A 64 29.23 -13.70 -4.00
N LEU A 65 30.32 -14.33 -3.59
CA LEU A 65 30.45 -15.04 -2.32
C LEU A 65 31.52 -14.38 -1.44
N LYS A 66 31.22 -14.24 -0.16
CA LYS A 66 32.21 -13.75 0.83
C LYS A 66 33.01 -14.92 1.39
N GLN A 67 34.29 -14.98 1.09
CA GLN A 67 35.21 -16.02 1.53
C GLN A 67 36.44 -15.40 2.17
N GLY A 68 36.79 -15.81 3.39
CA GLY A 68 37.94 -15.25 4.11
C GLY A 68 37.83 -13.74 4.37
N GLY A 69 36.62 -13.18 4.45
CA GLY A 69 36.40 -11.75 4.63
C GLY A 69 36.31 -10.96 3.33
N GLU A 70 36.66 -11.52 2.19
CA GLU A 70 36.68 -10.87 0.87
C GLU A 70 35.51 -11.32 -0.02
N TRP A 71 34.94 -10.37 -0.76
CA TRP A 71 33.92 -10.66 -1.78
C TRP A 71 34.54 -11.09 -3.09
N LYS A 72 34.16 -12.30 -3.58
CA LYS A 72 34.64 -12.86 -4.84
C LYS A 72 33.47 -13.09 -5.79
N THR A 73 33.63 -12.62 -7.03
CA THR A 73 32.68 -12.91 -8.10
C THR A 73 32.77 -14.39 -8.46
N VAL A 74 31.62 -15.05 -8.62
CA VAL A 74 31.48 -16.46 -8.98
C VAL A 74 30.42 -16.60 -10.07
N ASP A 75 30.37 -17.77 -10.72
CA ASP A 75 29.28 -18.09 -11.62
C ASP A 75 27.99 -18.47 -10.86
N TRP A 76 26.88 -18.52 -11.56
CA TRP A 76 25.57 -18.82 -10.97
C TRP A 76 25.50 -20.25 -10.40
N GLN A 77 26.13 -21.23 -11.03
CA GLN A 77 26.12 -22.61 -10.55
C GLN A 77 26.80 -22.69 -9.19
N THR A 78 28.00 -22.13 -9.07
CA THR A 78 28.76 -22.06 -7.83
C THR A 78 27.96 -21.35 -6.71
N ALA A 79 27.33 -20.23 -7.03
CA ALA A 79 26.55 -19.49 -6.06
C ALA A 79 25.34 -20.29 -5.56
N LEU A 80 24.58 -20.90 -6.47
CA LEU A 80 23.38 -21.69 -6.14
C LEU A 80 23.73 -22.96 -5.36
N GLU A 81 24.82 -23.65 -5.71
CA GLU A 81 25.32 -24.82 -4.95
C GLU A 81 25.71 -24.42 -3.52
N TYR A 82 26.40 -23.29 -3.37
CA TYR A 82 26.77 -22.78 -2.06
C TYR A 82 25.53 -22.49 -1.19
N VAL A 83 24.52 -21.80 -1.75
CA VAL A 83 23.26 -21.48 -1.04
C VAL A 83 22.52 -22.77 -0.68
N ALA A 84 22.34 -23.69 -1.64
CA ALA A 84 21.61 -24.93 -1.44
C ALA A 84 22.25 -25.80 -0.34
N ASN A 85 23.59 -25.91 -0.35
CA ASN A 85 24.33 -26.67 0.66
C ASN A 85 24.25 -25.96 2.03
N GLY A 86 24.34 -24.63 2.07
CA GLY A 86 24.17 -23.84 3.29
C GLY A 86 22.81 -24.06 3.95
N LEU A 87 21.75 -23.95 3.17
CA LEU A 87 20.38 -24.16 3.67
C LEU A 87 20.14 -25.58 4.17
N ARG A 88 20.62 -26.60 3.44
CA ARG A 88 20.54 -28.02 3.87
C ARG A 88 21.31 -28.26 5.17
N ASN A 89 22.49 -27.68 5.32
CA ASN A 89 23.26 -27.80 6.54
C ASN A 89 22.55 -27.16 7.74
N ILE A 90 22.00 -25.95 7.57
CA ILE A 90 21.22 -25.27 8.62
C ILE A 90 20.00 -26.10 9.01
N GLN A 91 19.25 -26.62 8.00
CA GLN A 91 18.10 -27.47 8.24
C GLN A 91 18.49 -28.74 9.04
N ARG A 92 19.57 -29.40 8.68
CA ARG A 92 20.07 -30.60 9.37
C ARG A 92 20.54 -30.32 10.79
N ASP A 93 21.30 -29.26 10.99
CA ASP A 93 22.01 -28.98 12.25
C ASP A 93 21.15 -28.20 13.25
N HIS A 94 20.19 -27.40 12.78
CA HIS A 94 19.39 -26.51 13.61
C HIS A 94 17.87 -26.64 13.40
N GLY A 95 17.45 -27.48 12.46
CA GLY A 95 16.03 -27.68 12.10
C GLY A 95 15.50 -26.63 11.11
N ALA A 96 14.40 -26.96 10.46
CA ALA A 96 13.78 -26.12 9.42
C ALA A 96 13.33 -24.75 9.93
N ASN A 97 12.86 -24.67 11.18
CA ASN A 97 12.39 -23.43 11.80
C ASN A 97 13.51 -22.38 12.03
N SER A 98 14.77 -22.76 11.84
CA SER A 98 15.91 -21.83 11.87
C SER A 98 16.09 -21.07 10.56
N ILE A 99 15.30 -21.39 9.53
CA ILE A 99 15.30 -20.74 8.24
C ILE A 99 14.05 -19.87 8.13
N GLY A 100 14.23 -18.63 7.72
CA GLY A 100 13.14 -17.70 7.46
C GLY A 100 13.38 -16.90 6.18
N ALA A 101 12.30 -16.48 5.53
CA ALA A 101 12.34 -15.59 4.38
C ALA A 101 11.52 -14.33 4.65
N LEU A 102 12.12 -13.18 4.37
CA LEU A 102 11.46 -11.90 4.39
C LEU A 102 11.47 -11.35 2.96
N VAL A 103 10.31 -11.37 2.32
CA VAL A 103 10.17 -11.04 0.90
C VAL A 103 9.60 -9.63 0.71
N SER A 104 9.90 -9.03 -0.43
CA SER A 104 9.37 -7.70 -0.75
C SER A 104 7.99 -7.81 -1.39
N PRO A 105 7.00 -7.05 -0.94
CA PRO A 105 5.70 -6.97 -1.62
C PRO A 105 5.76 -6.18 -2.95
N HIS A 106 6.95 -5.74 -3.38
CA HIS A 106 7.20 -5.24 -4.75
C HIS A 106 7.61 -6.36 -5.72
N SER A 107 7.87 -7.57 -5.22
CA SER A 107 8.20 -8.73 -6.05
C SER A 107 7.01 -9.16 -6.89
N THR A 108 7.29 -9.87 -7.99
CA THR A 108 6.23 -10.45 -8.82
C THR A 108 5.50 -11.58 -8.09
N VAL A 109 4.30 -11.94 -8.54
CA VAL A 109 3.54 -13.07 -7.97
C VAL A 109 4.33 -14.36 -8.09
N GLU A 110 5.04 -14.56 -9.22
CA GLU A 110 5.89 -15.71 -9.46
C GLU A 110 7.05 -15.83 -8.47
N GLU A 111 7.74 -14.72 -8.19
CA GLU A 111 8.82 -14.66 -7.19
C GLU A 111 8.30 -14.98 -5.78
N LEU A 112 7.17 -14.39 -5.41
CA LEU A 112 6.52 -14.63 -4.11
C LEU A 112 6.08 -16.07 -3.95
N TYR A 113 5.44 -16.65 -4.99
CA TYR A 113 5.04 -18.05 -5.01
C TYR A 113 6.25 -18.99 -4.88
N LEU A 114 7.31 -18.74 -5.66
CA LEU A 114 8.53 -19.55 -5.61
C LEU A 114 9.23 -19.45 -4.25
N ALA A 115 9.26 -18.26 -3.64
CA ALA A 115 9.79 -18.10 -2.28
C ALA A 115 8.98 -18.92 -1.26
N GLY A 116 7.65 -18.87 -1.32
CA GLY A 116 6.78 -19.71 -0.49
C GLY A 116 6.98 -21.21 -0.74
N ALA A 117 7.09 -21.63 -2.01
CA ALA A 117 7.33 -23.03 -2.37
C ALA A 117 8.70 -23.51 -1.86
N LEU A 118 9.75 -22.69 -1.96
CA LEU A 118 11.07 -22.98 -1.42
C LEU A 118 11.02 -23.17 0.10
N MET A 119 10.38 -22.26 0.82
CA MET A 119 10.29 -22.32 2.28
C MET A 119 9.52 -23.56 2.75
N ARG A 120 8.38 -23.85 2.15
CA ARG A 120 7.61 -25.08 2.43
C ARG A 120 8.40 -26.34 2.08
N GLY A 121 9.16 -26.32 0.97
CA GLY A 121 10.05 -27.41 0.57
C GLY A 121 11.21 -27.64 1.55
N LEU A 122 11.65 -26.60 2.28
CA LEU A 122 12.60 -26.71 3.37
C LEU A 122 11.94 -27.08 4.71
N GLY A 123 10.63 -27.23 4.74
CA GLY A 123 9.87 -27.55 5.97
C GLY A 123 9.69 -26.39 6.92
N SER A 124 9.78 -25.15 6.44
CA SER A 124 9.61 -23.93 7.23
C SER A 124 8.45 -23.10 6.71
N ASP A 125 7.60 -22.64 7.63
CA ASP A 125 6.51 -21.67 7.37
C ASP A 125 6.91 -20.23 7.72
N ASN A 126 8.17 -19.98 8.05
CA ASN A 126 8.68 -18.67 8.44
C ASN A 126 8.90 -17.78 7.21
N ILE A 127 7.82 -17.33 6.59
CA ILE A 127 7.87 -16.39 5.48
C ILE A 127 6.92 -15.23 5.73
N ASP A 128 7.37 -13.99 5.52
CA ASP A 128 6.56 -12.79 5.67
C ASP A 128 6.99 -11.70 4.66
N HIS A 129 6.08 -10.76 4.38
CA HIS A 129 6.31 -9.58 3.56
C HIS A 129 5.96 -8.27 4.30
N ARG A 130 5.51 -8.34 5.56
CA ARG A 130 4.93 -7.26 6.35
C ARG A 130 5.95 -6.59 7.27
N LEU A 131 6.96 -5.96 6.71
CA LEU A 131 8.08 -5.35 7.47
C LEU A 131 7.67 -4.31 8.51
N ARG A 132 6.59 -3.57 8.26
CA ARG A 132 6.20 -2.42 9.09
C ARG A 132 4.93 -2.66 9.90
N HIS A 133 4.30 -3.82 9.77
CA HIS A 133 3.09 -4.12 10.51
C HIS A 133 3.42 -4.30 11.99
N ALA A 134 2.59 -3.73 12.85
CA ALA A 134 2.68 -3.88 14.30
C ALA A 134 1.63 -4.86 14.86
N GLU A 135 0.59 -5.18 14.11
CA GLU A 135 -0.43 -6.14 14.46
C GLU A 135 -0.41 -7.31 13.47
N PHE A 136 -0.17 -8.53 13.98
CA PHE A 136 -0.07 -9.76 13.20
C PHE A 136 -1.22 -10.72 13.42
N GLY A 137 -2.33 -10.28 14.03
CA GLY A 137 -3.54 -11.05 14.16
C GLY A 137 -4.04 -11.56 12.81
N ALA A 138 -4.90 -12.58 12.81
CA ALA A 138 -5.47 -13.13 11.59
C ALA A 138 -6.09 -12.02 10.75
N ALA A 139 -5.47 -11.72 9.62
CA ALA A 139 -6.05 -10.80 8.65
C ALA A 139 -7.20 -11.51 7.96
N GLU A 140 -8.41 -11.04 8.15
CA GLU A 140 -9.55 -11.53 7.41
C GLU A 140 -9.53 -10.98 5.99
N GLY A 141 -9.22 -11.83 5.02
CA GLY A 141 -9.30 -11.55 3.60
C GLY A 141 -8.15 -10.71 3.06
N VAL A 142 -8.17 -10.54 1.75
CA VAL A 142 -7.17 -9.75 1.00
C VAL A 142 -7.54 -8.27 1.05
N ARG A 143 -6.59 -7.44 1.45
CA ARG A 143 -6.77 -5.98 1.55
C ARG A 143 -6.58 -5.35 0.17
N THR A 144 -7.69 -4.98 -0.46
CA THR A 144 -7.71 -4.32 -1.78
C THR A 144 -8.21 -2.88 -1.67
N LEU A 145 -8.17 -2.12 -2.76
CA LEU A 145 -8.77 -0.78 -2.84
C LEU A 145 -10.30 -0.79 -2.62
N GLY A 146 -10.94 -1.95 -2.76
CA GLY A 146 -12.38 -2.10 -2.58
C GLY A 146 -13.24 -1.53 -3.71
N THR A 147 -12.63 -0.81 -4.65
CA THR A 147 -13.29 -0.19 -5.80
C THR A 147 -12.31 -0.07 -6.98
N SER A 148 -12.79 0.31 -8.17
CA SER A 148 -11.89 0.60 -9.29
C SER A 148 -11.15 1.92 -9.09
N VAL A 149 -9.93 2.03 -9.65
CA VAL A 149 -9.15 3.27 -9.58
C VAL A 149 -9.90 4.43 -10.24
N ALA A 150 -10.53 4.18 -11.40
CA ALA A 150 -11.31 5.19 -12.12
C ALA A 150 -12.47 5.76 -11.28
N SER A 151 -13.13 4.91 -10.47
CA SER A 151 -14.27 5.35 -9.64
C SER A 151 -13.89 6.37 -8.56
N LEU A 152 -12.62 6.45 -8.16
CA LEU A 152 -12.14 7.48 -7.22
C LEU A 152 -12.40 8.90 -7.74
N SER A 153 -12.42 9.09 -9.07
CA SER A 153 -12.70 10.38 -9.69
C SER A 153 -14.17 10.82 -9.59
N THR A 154 -15.06 9.90 -9.25
CA THR A 154 -16.52 10.15 -9.19
C THR A 154 -17.05 10.15 -7.76
N LEU A 155 -16.20 9.96 -6.76
CA LEU A 155 -16.59 9.97 -5.35
C LEU A 155 -17.21 11.33 -4.99
N GLN A 156 -18.19 11.30 -4.11
CA GLN A 156 -18.84 12.49 -3.54
C GLN A 156 -18.41 12.73 -2.09
N ARG A 157 -18.09 11.66 -1.36
CA ARG A 157 -17.61 11.73 0.02
C ARG A 157 -16.45 10.75 0.19
N VAL A 158 -15.37 11.23 0.78
CA VAL A 158 -14.15 10.44 1.01
C VAL A 158 -13.66 10.68 2.43
N LEU A 159 -13.45 9.61 3.18
CA LEU A 159 -12.72 9.64 4.45
C LEU A 159 -11.43 8.86 4.26
N VAL A 160 -10.29 9.51 4.46
CA VAL A 160 -8.96 8.89 4.40
C VAL A 160 -8.37 8.85 5.80
N VAL A 161 -7.89 7.67 6.21
CA VAL A 161 -7.32 7.44 7.54
C VAL A 161 -5.88 6.96 7.42
N GLY A 162 -4.95 7.62 8.09
CA GLY A 162 -3.56 7.17 8.22
C GLY A 162 -2.81 7.11 6.87
N SER A 163 -2.93 8.14 6.04
CA SER A 163 -2.20 8.28 4.78
C SER A 163 -1.70 9.70 4.59
N ASN A 164 -0.56 9.82 3.94
CA ASN A 164 -0.19 11.03 3.20
C ASN A 164 -0.45 10.75 1.71
N LEU A 165 -1.72 10.87 1.30
CA LEU A 165 -2.22 10.36 0.04
C LEU A 165 -1.40 10.79 -1.17
N ARG A 166 -0.95 12.06 -1.21
CA ARG A 166 -0.17 12.58 -2.34
C ARG A 166 1.25 11.97 -2.40
N LYS A 167 1.85 11.68 -1.25
CA LYS A 167 3.20 11.09 -1.17
C LYS A 167 3.14 9.58 -1.40
N ASP A 168 2.18 8.93 -0.73
CA ASP A 168 2.06 7.48 -0.77
C ASP A 168 1.52 7.00 -2.12
N HIS A 169 0.44 7.65 -2.62
CA HIS A 169 -0.31 7.23 -3.80
C HIS A 169 -0.67 8.42 -4.71
N PRO A 170 0.30 9.01 -5.42
CA PRO A 170 0.07 10.26 -6.18
C PRO A 170 -1.04 10.13 -7.24
N LEU A 171 -1.23 8.98 -7.88
CA LEU A 171 -2.29 8.80 -8.86
C LEU A 171 -3.67 8.66 -8.22
N PHE A 172 -3.78 8.00 -7.06
CA PHE A 172 -5.04 8.00 -6.30
C PHE A 172 -5.36 9.41 -5.79
N ALA A 173 -4.33 10.16 -5.33
CA ALA A 173 -4.51 11.56 -4.96
C ALA A 173 -5.01 12.42 -6.12
N LEU A 174 -4.52 12.18 -7.34
CA LEU A 174 -4.98 12.88 -8.54
C LEU A 174 -6.47 12.61 -8.80
N ARG A 175 -6.91 11.36 -8.72
CA ARG A 175 -8.31 10.95 -8.88
C ARG A 175 -9.22 11.57 -7.82
N VAL A 176 -8.84 11.51 -6.54
CA VAL A 176 -9.60 12.14 -5.44
C VAL A 176 -9.64 13.66 -5.61
N ARG A 177 -8.51 14.27 -6.03
CA ARG A 177 -8.47 15.71 -6.33
C ARG A 177 -9.44 16.09 -7.45
N HIS A 178 -9.55 15.26 -8.48
CA HIS A 178 -10.55 15.47 -9.54
C HIS A 178 -11.96 15.49 -8.95
N ALA A 179 -12.31 14.50 -8.13
CA ALA A 179 -13.61 14.45 -7.45
C ALA A 179 -13.85 15.71 -6.58
N VAL A 180 -12.87 16.14 -5.79
CA VAL A 180 -12.97 17.31 -4.92
C VAL A 180 -13.19 18.60 -5.72
N ARG A 181 -12.53 18.76 -6.86
CA ARG A 181 -12.76 19.89 -7.79
C ARG A 181 -14.17 19.93 -8.36
N HIS A 182 -14.85 18.78 -8.39
CA HIS A 182 -16.23 18.64 -8.82
C HIS A 182 -17.22 18.57 -7.66
N GLY A 183 -16.83 19.04 -6.46
CA GLY A 183 -17.70 19.21 -5.31
C GLY A 183 -17.70 18.07 -4.30
N ALA A 184 -16.83 17.07 -4.44
CA ALA A 184 -16.69 16.06 -3.41
C ALA A 184 -16.10 16.65 -2.11
N GLN A 185 -16.50 16.09 -0.98
CA GLN A 185 -15.96 16.43 0.34
C GLN A 185 -14.95 15.38 0.77
N LEU A 186 -13.71 15.83 0.99
CA LEU A 186 -12.63 15.02 1.54
C LEU A 186 -12.48 15.29 3.03
N HIS A 187 -12.45 14.21 3.81
CA HIS A 187 -12.18 14.23 5.25
C HIS A 187 -10.95 13.39 5.52
N VAL A 188 -10.15 13.77 6.50
CA VAL A 188 -8.94 13.05 6.87
C VAL A 188 -8.82 12.84 8.37
N ILE A 189 -8.33 11.67 8.77
CA ILE A 189 -7.84 11.36 10.12
C ILE A 189 -6.37 10.99 9.95
N THR A 190 -5.45 11.84 10.44
CA THR A 190 -4.03 11.65 10.19
C THR A 190 -3.19 12.34 11.26
N THR A 191 -1.86 12.19 11.19
CA THR A 191 -0.98 12.90 12.12
C THR A 191 -0.79 14.37 11.72
N PRO A 192 -0.52 15.26 12.69
CA PRO A 192 -0.19 16.65 12.39
C PRO A 192 0.95 16.80 11.39
N ALA A 193 1.99 15.97 11.51
CA ALA A 193 3.14 15.97 10.60
C ALA A 193 2.77 15.61 9.15
N ALA A 194 1.89 14.64 8.94
CA ALA A 194 1.43 14.26 7.61
C ALA A 194 0.49 15.31 6.99
N PHE A 195 -0.13 16.15 7.80
CA PHE A 195 -1.06 17.18 7.36
C PHE A 195 -0.41 18.57 7.17
N SER A 196 0.62 18.89 7.94
CA SER A 196 1.20 20.25 8.05
C SER A 196 1.95 20.73 6.82
N HIS A 197 2.35 19.84 5.92
CA HIS A 197 2.94 20.26 4.65
C HIS A 197 1.83 20.80 3.74
N SER A 198 1.87 22.09 3.41
CA SER A 198 0.88 22.75 2.55
C SER A 198 0.61 22.03 1.24
N ASP A 199 1.60 21.30 0.72
CA ASP A 199 1.49 20.51 -0.50
C ASP A 199 1.04 19.06 -0.28
N ALA A 200 0.91 18.60 0.98
CA ALA A 200 0.65 17.19 1.27
C ALA A 200 -0.65 16.70 0.61
N TRP A 201 -1.66 17.51 0.61
CA TRP A 201 -2.98 17.14 0.07
C TRP A 201 -3.26 17.78 -1.29
N ALA A 202 -2.75 18.98 -1.56
CA ALA A 202 -2.91 19.71 -2.82
C ALA A 202 -4.37 19.87 -3.28
N MET A 203 -5.33 19.78 -2.34
CA MET A 203 -6.76 19.89 -2.55
C MET A 203 -7.44 20.29 -1.24
N PRO A 204 -8.62 20.93 -1.29
CA PRO A 204 -9.39 21.27 -0.09
C PRO A 204 -9.74 20.02 0.74
N VAL A 205 -9.52 20.11 2.05
CA VAL A 205 -9.96 19.13 3.04
C VAL A 205 -11.08 19.76 3.85
N ALA A 206 -12.26 19.13 3.82
CA ALA A 206 -13.46 19.68 4.49
C ALA A 206 -13.38 19.56 6.00
N GLN A 207 -12.85 18.44 6.52
CA GLN A 207 -12.57 18.23 7.95
C GLN A 207 -11.27 17.43 8.10
N ALA A 208 -10.46 17.84 9.08
CA ALA A 208 -9.24 17.13 9.46
C ALA A 208 -9.24 16.84 10.95
N VAL A 209 -9.15 15.57 11.34
CA VAL A 209 -8.89 15.15 12.72
C VAL A 209 -7.41 14.83 12.83
N LEU A 210 -6.68 15.65 13.55
CA LEU A 210 -5.23 15.56 13.68
C LEU A 210 -4.86 14.97 15.03
N THR A 211 -4.36 13.75 15.04
CA THR A 211 -3.94 13.04 16.23
C THR A 211 -2.85 12.03 15.89
N ASP A 212 -2.11 11.55 16.87
CA ASP A 212 -1.14 10.48 16.70
C ASP A 212 -1.83 9.17 16.28
N ALA A 213 -1.06 8.25 15.73
CA ALA A 213 -1.59 6.98 15.22
C ALA A 213 -2.37 6.16 16.28
N SER A 214 -1.98 6.26 17.55
CA SER A 214 -2.70 5.65 18.67
C SER A 214 -4.12 6.21 18.88
N GLY A 215 -4.38 7.43 18.44
CA GLY A 215 -5.68 8.10 18.55
C GLY A 215 -6.63 7.88 17.37
N TRP A 216 -6.20 7.25 16.27
CA TRP A 216 -7.05 7.08 15.09
C TRP A 216 -8.27 6.19 15.32
N ALA A 217 -8.13 5.14 16.13
CA ALA A 217 -9.27 4.29 16.49
C ALA A 217 -10.32 5.08 17.28
N GLN A 218 -9.89 5.93 18.24
CA GLN A 218 -10.81 6.80 18.95
C GLN A 218 -11.48 7.82 18.02
N ALA A 219 -10.73 8.42 17.09
CA ALA A 219 -11.30 9.35 16.12
C ALA A 219 -12.36 8.68 15.21
N LEU A 220 -12.13 7.43 14.78
CA LEU A 220 -13.14 6.65 14.05
C LEU A 220 -14.33 6.26 14.94
N ALA A 221 -14.11 5.91 16.23
CA ALA A 221 -15.16 5.65 17.19
C ALA A 221 -16.06 6.89 17.41
N ASP A 222 -15.46 8.07 17.45
CA ASP A 222 -16.18 9.34 17.57
C ASP A 222 -17.07 9.60 16.33
N VAL A 223 -16.56 9.34 15.13
CA VAL A 223 -17.36 9.39 13.89
C VAL A 223 -18.49 8.37 13.91
N ALA A 224 -18.20 7.12 14.33
CA ALA A 224 -19.21 6.07 14.46
C ALA A 224 -20.31 6.43 15.46
N ALA A 225 -19.96 6.99 16.61
CA ALA A 225 -20.92 7.49 17.61
C ALA A 225 -21.81 8.61 17.04
N ALA A 226 -21.23 9.53 16.27
CA ALA A 226 -22.02 10.59 15.62
C ALA A 226 -22.98 10.02 14.56
N ILE A 227 -22.54 9.05 13.74
CA ILE A 227 -23.41 8.36 12.77
C ILE A 227 -24.54 7.60 13.51
N ALA A 228 -24.20 6.90 14.60
CA ALA A 228 -25.16 6.15 15.41
C ALA A 228 -26.25 7.06 15.96
N ALA A 229 -25.87 8.23 16.47
CA ALA A 229 -26.81 9.21 16.99
C ALA A 229 -27.76 9.75 15.89
N GLU A 230 -27.24 10.09 14.70
CA GLU A 230 -28.05 10.57 13.58
C GLU A 230 -29.03 9.50 13.04
N LYS A 231 -28.64 8.22 13.10
CA LYS A 231 -29.48 7.10 12.61
C LYS A 231 -30.37 6.48 13.71
N GLY A 232 -30.18 6.82 14.96
CA GLY A 232 -30.91 6.21 16.08
C GLY A 232 -30.55 4.73 16.28
N VAL A 233 -29.31 4.33 16.01
CA VAL A 233 -28.79 2.96 16.20
C VAL A 233 -27.73 2.92 17.30
N ALA A 234 -27.39 1.73 17.79
CA ALA A 234 -26.31 1.58 18.76
C ALA A 234 -24.94 1.79 18.09
N ALA A 235 -24.07 2.55 18.74
CA ALA A 235 -22.68 2.66 18.32
C ALA A 235 -21.92 1.35 18.60
N PRO A 236 -20.94 0.97 17.77
CA PRO A 236 -20.19 -0.28 17.93
C PRO A 236 -19.28 -0.25 19.16
N VAL A 237 -18.81 0.93 19.53
CA VAL A 237 -17.98 1.20 20.73
C VAL A 237 -18.29 2.59 21.25
N ALA A 238 -17.85 2.89 22.47
CA ALA A 238 -17.98 4.22 23.04
C ALA A 238 -17.16 5.24 22.25
N GLY A 239 -17.75 6.38 21.93
CA GLY A 239 -17.12 7.51 21.24
C GLY A 239 -17.76 8.82 21.66
N ASN A 240 -17.04 9.91 21.43
CA ASN A 240 -17.49 11.27 21.71
C ASN A 240 -17.92 11.94 20.40
N ALA A 241 -19.17 12.33 20.26
CA ALA A 241 -19.66 13.05 19.09
C ALA A 241 -19.12 14.50 19.06
N THR A 242 -17.82 14.63 18.82
CA THR A 242 -17.16 15.94 18.66
C THR A 242 -17.74 16.70 17.46
N ALA A 243 -17.57 18.01 17.41
CA ALA A 243 -18.03 18.83 16.28
C ALA A 243 -17.44 18.35 14.94
N GLN A 244 -16.17 17.95 14.93
CA GLN A 244 -15.53 17.38 13.75
C GLN A 244 -16.10 16.01 13.36
N ALA A 245 -16.31 15.12 14.34
CA ALA A 245 -16.93 13.81 14.11
C ALA A 245 -18.36 13.94 13.58
N GLN A 246 -19.15 14.87 14.12
CA GLN A 246 -20.50 15.18 13.63
C GLN A 246 -20.49 15.69 12.19
N ALA A 247 -19.54 16.59 11.84
CA ALA A 247 -19.42 17.09 10.48
C ALA A 247 -19.04 15.99 9.47
N ILE A 248 -18.12 15.09 9.85
CA ILE A 248 -17.73 13.92 9.03
C ILE A 248 -18.93 12.97 8.90
N ALA A 249 -19.61 12.66 9.99
CA ALA A 249 -20.78 11.77 10.00
C ALA A 249 -21.89 12.30 9.07
N LYS A 250 -22.27 13.57 9.23
CA LYS A 250 -23.27 14.24 8.38
C LYS A 250 -22.89 14.21 6.91
N SER A 251 -21.60 14.41 6.60
CA SER A 251 -21.10 14.33 5.24
C SER A 251 -21.24 12.90 4.67
N LEU A 252 -20.79 11.88 5.42
CA LEU A 252 -20.83 10.48 4.98
C LEU A 252 -22.26 9.92 4.87
N LEU A 253 -23.22 10.44 5.63
CA LEU A 253 -24.64 10.10 5.50
C LEU A 253 -25.27 10.68 4.24
N GLY A 254 -24.68 11.73 3.66
CA GLY A 254 -25.10 12.31 2.39
C GLY A 254 -24.32 11.75 1.20
N GLY A 255 -24.84 12.00 0.00
CA GLY A 255 -24.23 11.52 -1.24
C GLY A 255 -24.39 10.01 -1.49
N GLU A 256 -24.11 9.60 -2.72
CA GLU A 256 -24.29 8.21 -3.17
C GLU A 256 -22.97 7.45 -3.28
N ARG A 257 -21.94 8.07 -3.88
CA ARG A 257 -20.63 7.46 -4.11
C ARG A 257 -19.67 7.89 -3.01
N LYS A 258 -19.37 6.96 -2.12
CA LYS A 258 -18.63 7.22 -0.88
C LYS A 258 -17.57 6.17 -0.63
N ALA A 259 -16.45 6.57 -0.02
CA ALA A 259 -15.40 5.64 0.36
C ALA A 259 -14.78 6.01 1.72
N VAL A 260 -14.44 4.98 2.49
CA VAL A 260 -13.55 5.03 3.65
C VAL A 260 -12.27 4.31 3.26
N LEU A 261 -11.16 5.04 3.15
CA LEU A 261 -9.89 4.53 2.65
C LEU A 261 -8.85 4.50 3.78
N LEU A 262 -8.39 3.31 4.10
CA LEU A 262 -7.33 3.08 5.09
C LEU A 262 -5.96 3.14 4.38
N GLY A 263 -5.12 4.06 4.80
CA GLY A 263 -3.79 4.26 4.23
C GLY A 263 -2.73 3.30 4.76
N ASN A 264 -1.51 3.45 4.27
CA ASN A 264 -0.36 2.64 4.67
C ASN A 264 -0.13 2.65 6.18
N ALA A 265 -0.14 3.82 6.80
CA ALA A 265 0.11 3.93 8.23
C ALA A 265 -1.04 3.31 9.06
N ALA A 266 -2.29 3.38 8.59
CA ALA A 266 -3.41 2.70 9.23
C ALA A 266 -3.28 1.17 9.15
N ALA A 267 -2.86 0.65 7.99
CA ALA A 267 -2.62 -0.79 7.81
C ALA A 267 -1.46 -1.33 8.66
N HIS A 268 -0.49 -0.47 9.01
CA HIS A 268 0.68 -0.83 9.83
C HIS A 268 0.49 -0.58 11.33
N ALA A 269 -0.60 0.08 11.73
CA ALA A 269 -0.83 0.46 13.13
C ALA A 269 -0.98 -0.76 14.05
N ALA A 270 -0.64 -0.60 15.33
CA ALA A 270 -0.77 -1.66 16.34
C ALA A 270 -2.23 -2.07 16.62
N ASN A 271 -3.19 -1.29 16.15
CA ASN A 271 -4.64 -1.50 16.25
C ASN A 271 -5.33 -1.49 14.88
N ALA A 272 -4.63 -1.97 13.85
CA ALA A 272 -5.11 -2.00 12.46
C ALA A 272 -6.45 -2.74 12.30
N SER A 273 -6.66 -3.83 13.06
CA SER A 273 -7.92 -4.57 13.08
C SER A 273 -9.08 -3.74 13.62
N SER A 274 -8.86 -2.95 14.66
CA SER A 274 -9.86 -2.03 15.21
C SER A 274 -10.22 -0.93 14.21
N LEU A 275 -9.21 -0.38 13.50
CA LEU A 275 -9.45 0.60 12.45
C LEU A 275 -10.31 0.02 11.32
N LEU A 276 -10.02 -1.21 10.90
CA LEU A 276 -10.80 -1.92 9.88
C LEU A 276 -12.24 -2.18 10.34
N ALA A 277 -12.42 -2.68 11.56
CA ALA A 277 -13.74 -2.96 12.11
C ALA A 277 -14.62 -1.71 12.17
N LEU A 278 -14.07 -0.60 12.64
CA LEU A 278 -14.75 0.70 12.67
C LEU A 278 -15.06 1.24 11.27
N ALA A 279 -14.10 1.13 10.34
CA ALA A 279 -14.30 1.53 8.94
C ALA A 279 -15.43 0.72 8.28
N ASN A 280 -15.46 -0.60 8.49
CA ASN A 280 -16.52 -1.47 7.99
C ASN A 280 -17.89 -1.11 8.58
N TRP A 281 -17.97 -0.88 9.89
CA TRP A 281 -19.23 -0.45 10.52
C TRP A 281 -19.70 0.91 9.95
N ILE A 282 -18.81 1.89 9.82
CA ILE A 282 -19.13 3.19 9.22
C ILE A 282 -19.65 3.01 7.79
N ALA A 283 -19.00 2.16 7.01
CA ALA A 283 -19.38 1.88 5.64
C ALA A 283 -20.77 1.21 5.55
N GLU A 284 -21.03 0.23 6.39
CA GLU A 284 -22.34 -0.43 6.50
C GLU A 284 -23.45 0.58 6.82
N GLN A 285 -23.20 1.49 7.77
CA GLN A 285 -24.19 2.47 8.16
C GLN A 285 -24.42 3.57 7.13
N THR A 286 -23.41 3.89 6.33
CA THR A 286 -23.45 5.03 5.36
C THR A 286 -23.61 4.60 3.92
N GLY A 287 -23.41 3.32 3.59
CA GLY A 287 -23.34 2.82 2.21
C GLY A 287 -22.03 3.18 1.51
N ALA A 288 -20.97 3.46 2.27
CA ALA A 288 -19.65 3.69 1.71
C ALA A 288 -18.94 2.37 1.37
N THR A 289 -17.97 2.43 0.46
CA THR A 289 -17.03 1.34 0.21
C THR A 289 -15.84 1.47 1.17
N VAL A 290 -15.36 0.36 1.73
CA VAL A 290 -14.09 0.33 2.46
C VAL A 290 -13.00 -0.15 1.54
N GLY A 291 -11.85 0.52 1.56
CA GLY A 291 -10.69 0.12 0.78
C GLY A 291 -9.37 0.41 1.50
N TYR A 292 -8.34 -0.28 1.07
CA TYR A 292 -6.97 -0.03 1.47
C TYR A 292 -6.18 0.64 0.35
N LEU A 293 -5.42 1.66 0.73
CA LEU A 293 -4.38 2.23 -0.11
C LEU A 293 -3.11 1.42 0.18
N THR A 294 -2.96 0.27 -0.48
CA THR A 294 -1.88 -0.68 -0.20
C THR A 294 -0.50 -0.12 -0.58
N GLU A 295 0.51 -0.46 0.20
CA GLU A 295 1.82 0.20 0.16
C GLU A 295 2.58 -0.07 -1.15
N ALA A 296 2.74 -1.34 -1.50
CA ALA A 296 3.66 -1.79 -2.55
C ALA A 296 2.91 -2.20 -3.83
N ALA A 297 3.64 -2.25 -4.92
CA ALA A 297 3.11 -2.61 -6.23
C ALA A 297 2.32 -3.93 -6.26
N ASN A 298 2.72 -4.89 -5.42
CA ASN A 298 2.11 -6.22 -5.38
C ASN A 298 1.74 -6.68 -3.97
N THR A 299 1.36 -5.75 -3.08
CA THR A 299 0.88 -6.11 -1.73
C THR A 299 -0.30 -7.08 -1.78
N VAL A 300 -1.20 -6.91 -2.75
CA VAL A 300 -2.36 -7.79 -2.94
C VAL A 300 -1.91 -9.20 -3.36
N GLY A 301 -0.99 -9.31 -4.33
CA GLY A 301 -0.43 -10.59 -4.74
C GLY A 301 0.33 -11.30 -3.61
N ALA A 302 1.06 -10.54 -2.79
CA ALA A 302 1.76 -11.10 -1.63
C ALA A 302 0.83 -11.64 -0.54
N GLN A 303 -0.42 -11.18 -0.50
CA GLN A 303 -1.43 -11.72 0.40
C GLN A 303 -2.11 -13.00 -0.16
N TRP A 304 -1.99 -13.27 -1.45
CA TRP A 304 -2.64 -14.40 -2.11
C TRP A 304 -1.77 -15.65 -2.19
N VAL A 305 -0.47 -15.54 -2.12
CA VAL A 305 0.51 -16.64 -2.26
C VAL A 305 1.23 -16.93 -0.95
#